data_8bb2f443735f93cb2a169b418c059dd7
#
_entry.id   8bb2f443735f93cb2a169b418c059dd7
#
_cell.length_a   1.000
_cell.length_b   1.000
_cell.length_c   1.000
_cell.angle_alpha   90.00
_cell.angle_beta   90.00
_cell.angle_gamma   90.00
#
_symmetry.space_group_name_H-M   'P 1'
#
loop_
_entity.id
_entity.type
_entity.pdbx_description
1 polymer ?
#
loop_
_entity_poly.entity_id
_entity_poly.type
_entity_poly.pdbx_seq_one_letter_code
_entity_poly.pdbx_strand_id
1 'polypeptide(L)'
;MEKRFIVTIGREFGTGGRKIATELAQMLGVQLYDRQLLEPIREEYNLTQAQVDQIKSVKPSWWYENVSQDLYEEEEKLVRELAEKESCVILGRTGFHIFRDDERAFKVFLMAERAFRRDKVALRLAIDEAGADKLIDKVDEARENFTKTFSGKSRYDARNYDLVLNVTGLEPTEVARFIAECVERRIKGK
;
A
#
# COMPACT_ATOMS: atom_id res chain seq x y z
N MET A 1 -15.21 -6.39 -23.96
CA MET A 1 -13.98 -6.39 -23.15
C MET A 1 -14.33 -5.84 -21.77
N GLU A 2 -14.01 -6.55 -20.73
CA GLU A 2 -14.19 -6.07 -19.37
C GLU A 2 -13.33 -4.81 -19.14
N LYS A 3 -13.91 -3.78 -18.51
CA LYS A 3 -13.23 -2.51 -18.28
C LYS A 3 -12.13 -2.72 -17.24
N ARG A 4 -10.87 -2.48 -17.62
CA ARG A 4 -9.73 -2.57 -16.69
C ARG A 4 -9.88 -1.57 -15.55
N PHE A 5 -9.44 -1.96 -14.36
CA PHE A 5 -9.47 -1.14 -13.15
C PHE A 5 -8.19 -1.29 -12.34
N ILE A 6 -7.94 -0.32 -11.48
CA ILE A 6 -6.78 -0.26 -10.60
C ILE A 6 -7.30 0.02 -9.19
N VAL A 7 -6.92 -0.79 -8.20
CA VAL A 7 -7.20 -0.47 -6.79
C VAL A 7 -5.89 -0.12 -6.09
N THR A 8 -5.76 1.09 -5.58
CA THR A 8 -4.60 1.47 -4.78
C THR A 8 -4.95 1.47 -3.31
N ILE A 9 -4.09 0.88 -2.46
CA ILE A 9 -4.31 0.79 -1.01
C ILE A 9 -3.18 1.47 -0.26
N GLY A 10 -3.45 2.67 0.28
CA GLY A 10 -2.69 3.30 1.33
C GLY A 10 -3.12 2.76 2.70
N ARG A 11 -2.22 2.75 3.68
CA ARG A 11 -2.58 2.21 5.00
C ARG A 11 -1.65 2.68 6.10
N GLU A 12 -2.15 2.78 7.32
CA GLU A 12 -1.35 2.85 8.54
C GLU A 12 -0.68 1.51 8.86
N PHE A 13 0.45 1.57 9.57
CA PHE A 13 1.14 0.35 10.00
C PHE A 13 0.34 -0.35 11.11
N GLY A 14 0.20 -1.66 11.01
CA GLY A 14 -0.57 -2.46 11.98
C GLY A 14 -2.06 -2.67 11.64
N THR A 15 -2.59 -2.07 10.58
CA THR A 15 -3.99 -2.27 10.14
C THR A 15 -4.28 -3.66 9.54
N GLY A 16 -3.25 -4.44 9.24
CA GLY A 16 -3.44 -5.70 8.49
C GLY A 16 -3.62 -5.50 6.98
N GLY A 17 -3.30 -4.32 6.48
CA GLY A 17 -3.55 -3.91 5.09
C GLY A 17 -2.98 -4.84 4.02
N ARG A 18 -1.87 -5.57 4.30
CA ARG A 18 -1.35 -6.56 3.35
C ARG A 18 -2.29 -7.76 3.20
N LYS A 19 -2.81 -8.27 4.31
CA LYS A 19 -3.76 -9.38 4.29
C LYS A 19 -5.05 -8.96 3.58
N ILE A 20 -5.56 -7.77 3.90
CA ILE A 20 -6.73 -7.19 3.21
C ILE A 20 -6.49 -7.08 1.70
N ALA A 21 -5.34 -6.55 1.28
CA ALA A 21 -5.00 -6.42 -0.14
C ALA A 21 -4.87 -7.76 -0.86
N THR A 22 -4.31 -8.78 -0.18
CA THR A 22 -4.20 -10.14 -0.73
C THR A 22 -5.59 -10.76 -0.95
N GLU A 23 -6.45 -10.68 0.04
CA GLU A 23 -7.82 -11.22 -0.07
C GLU A 23 -8.65 -10.46 -1.10
N LEU A 24 -8.50 -9.13 -1.17
CA LEU A 24 -9.15 -8.32 -2.19
C LEU A 24 -8.73 -8.72 -3.61
N ALA A 25 -7.43 -8.88 -3.83
CA ALA A 25 -6.90 -9.29 -5.13
C ALA A 25 -7.42 -10.67 -5.55
N GLN A 26 -7.50 -11.62 -4.60
CA GLN A 26 -8.09 -12.94 -4.83
C GLN A 26 -9.57 -12.86 -5.18
N MET A 27 -10.37 -12.07 -4.45
CA MET A 27 -11.80 -11.89 -4.70
C MET A 27 -12.07 -11.26 -6.07
N LEU A 28 -11.23 -10.31 -6.49
CA LEU A 28 -11.35 -9.63 -7.78
C LEU A 28 -10.71 -10.41 -8.94
N GLY A 29 -9.99 -11.51 -8.66
CA GLY A 29 -9.29 -12.31 -9.67
C GLY A 29 -8.14 -11.58 -10.36
N VAL A 30 -7.43 -10.69 -9.65
CA VAL A 30 -6.36 -9.84 -10.18
C VAL A 30 -5.06 -10.00 -9.41
N GLN A 31 -3.96 -9.49 -9.98
CA GLN A 31 -2.65 -9.50 -9.31
C GLN A 31 -2.57 -8.45 -8.19
N LEU A 32 -1.84 -8.81 -7.13
CA LEU A 32 -1.42 -7.88 -6.08
C LEU A 32 0.03 -7.47 -6.31
N TYR A 33 0.25 -6.17 -6.42
CA TYR A 33 1.59 -5.58 -6.49
C TYR A 33 1.93 -4.85 -5.19
N ASP A 34 3.03 -5.27 -4.57
CA ASP A 34 3.59 -4.65 -3.36
C ASP A 34 5.11 -4.46 -3.51
N ARG A 35 5.87 -4.71 -2.45
CA ARG A 35 7.34 -4.62 -2.45
C ARG A 35 8.05 -5.52 -3.48
N GLN A 36 7.37 -6.51 -4.01
CA GLN A 36 7.95 -7.41 -5.03
C GLN A 36 8.24 -6.70 -6.35
N LEU A 37 7.64 -5.52 -6.57
CA LEU A 37 7.93 -4.66 -7.73
C LEU A 37 9.39 -4.22 -7.80
N LEU A 38 10.11 -4.27 -6.70
CA LEU A 38 11.52 -3.87 -6.65
C LEU A 38 12.47 -4.91 -7.26
N GLU A 39 12.06 -6.16 -7.36
CA GLU A 39 12.91 -7.22 -7.94
C GLU A 39 13.34 -6.93 -9.39
N PRO A 40 12.43 -6.52 -10.29
CA PRO A 40 12.78 -6.24 -11.67
C PRO A 40 13.78 -5.09 -11.84
N ILE A 41 13.76 -4.10 -10.94
CA ILE A 41 14.65 -2.92 -11.02
C ILE A 41 15.92 -3.06 -10.18
N ARG A 42 16.09 -4.17 -9.47
CA ARG A 42 17.23 -4.42 -8.59
C ARG A 42 18.58 -4.28 -9.30
N GLU A 43 18.70 -4.90 -10.46
CA GLU A 43 19.95 -4.94 -11.22
C GLU A 43 20.29 -3.57 -11.80
N GLU A 44 19.32 -2.83 -12.27
CA GLU A 44 19.49 -1.49 -12.82
C GLU A 44 20.04 -0.50 -11.81
N TYR A 45 19.60 -0.60 -10.55
CA TYR A 45 20.07 0.27 -9.45
C TYR A 45 21.19 -0.34 -8.59
N ASN A 46 21.82 -1.44 -9.07
CA ASN A 46 22.91 -2.13 -8.37
C ASN A 46 22.60 -2.46 -6.90
N LEU A 47 21.34 -2.77 -6.61
CA LEU A 47 20.93 -3.18 -5.27
C LEU A 47 21.54 -4.55 -4.96
N THR A 48 22.30 -4.62 -3.87
CA THR A 48 22.85 -5.89 -3.37
C THR A 48 21.72 -6.79 -2.86
N GLN A 49 21.96 -8.12 -2.86
CA GLN A 49 21.00 -9.07 -2.28
C GLN A 49 20.66 -8.71 -0.82
N ALA A 50 21.67 -8.27 -0.04
CA ALA A 50 21.46 -7.83 1.34
C ALA A 50 20.53 -6.60 1.45
N GLN A 51 20.61 -5.65 0.52
CA GLN A 51 19.69 -4.51 0.45
C GLN A 51 18.26 -4.94 0.08
N VAL A 52 18.12 -5.84 -0.89
CA VAL A 52 16.83 -6.43 -1.25
C VAL A 52 16.22 -7.20 -0.08
N ASP A 53 17.01 -7.99 0.63
CA ASP A 53 16.57 -8.71 1.81
C ASP A 53 16.18 -7.77 2.96
N GLN A 54 16.88 -6.64 3.13
CA GLN A 54 16.48 -5.59 4.05
C GLN A 54 15.17 -4.92 3.65
N ILE A 55 14.96 -4.67 2.36
CA ILE A 55 13.70 -4.13 1.81
C ILE A 55 12.54 -5.11 2.09
N LYS A 56 12.79 -6.41 1.95
CA LYS A 56 11.82 -7.49 2.20
C LYS A 56 11.65 -7.82 3.69
N SER A 57 12.65 -7.48 4.51
CA SER A 57 12.73 -7.86 5.91
C SER A 57 11.83 -7.02 6.82
N VAL A 58 11.93 -7.30 8.13
CA VAL A 58 11.17 -6.71 9.24
C VAL A 58 11.42 -5.21 9.47
N LYS A 59 12.29 -4.54 8.70
CA LYS A 59 12.49 -3.08 8.79
C LYS A 59 11.58 -2.34 7.79
N PRO A 60 10.30 -2.16 8.11
CA PRO A 60 9.31 -1.64 7.15
C PRO A 60 9.51 -0.17 6.79
N SER A 61 10.35 0.57 7.54
CA SER A 61 10.70 1.96 7.26
C SER A 61 11.87 2.12 6.31
N TRP A 62 12.75 1.12 6.19
CA TRP A 62 14.05 1.27 5.50
C TRP A 62 13.90 1.79 4.06
N TRP A 63 12.98 1.24 3.29
CA TRP A 63 12.74 1.67 1.91
C TRP A 63 12.35 3.15 1.83
N TYR A 64 11.41 3.54 2.67
CA TYR A 64 10.90 4.91 2.67
C TYR A 64 11.93 5.95 3.11
N GLU A 65 12.94 5.54 3.87
CA GLU A 65 14.02 6.38 4.35
C GLU A 65 15.18 6.50 3.34
N ASN A 66 15.31 5.56 2.40
CA ASN A 66 16.52 5.38 1.57
C ASN A 66 16.26 5.42 0.05
N VAL A 67 15.06 5.73 -0.38
CA VAL A 67 14.74 5.79 -1.81
C VAL A 67 15.23 7.11 -2.41
N SER A 68 15.95 7.03 -3.54
CA SER A 68 16.33 8.19 -4.35
C SER A 68 15.19 8.63 -5.28
N GLN A 69 15.30 9.84 -5.83
CA GLN A 69 14.35 10.34 -6.82
C GLN A 69 14.28 9.43 -8.05
N ASP A 70 15.44 9.05 -8.59
CA ASP A 70 15.53 8.20 -9.78
C ASP A 70 14.85 6.84 -9.53
N LEU A 71 15.11 6.24 -8.37
CA LEU A 71 14.51 4.95 -8.01
C LEU A 71 12.98 5.05 -7.83
N TYR A 72 12.49 6.18 -7.30
CA TYR A 72 11.05 6.43 -7.23
C TYR A 72 10.41 6.56 -8.62
N GLU A 73 11.06 7.28 -9.54
CA GLU A 73 10.57 7.47 -10.91
C GLU A 73 10.51 6.16 -11.69
N GLU A 74 11.53 5.29 -11.54
CA GLU A 74 11.51 3.96 -12.14
C GLU A 74 10.41 3.07 -11.55
N GLU A 75 10.21 3.13 -10.24
CA GLU A 75 9.10 2.41 -9.58
C GLU A 75 7.74 2.91 -10.08
N GLU A 76 7.55 4.23 -10.19
CA GLU A 76 6.32 4.81 -10.74
C GLU A 76 6.07 4.34 -12.18
N LYS A 77 7.10 4.36 -13.04
CA LYS A 77 7.02 3.88 -14.42
C LYS A 77 6.60 2.42 -14.48
N LEU A 78 7.26 1.56 -13.69
CA LEU A 78 6.92 0.14 -13.64
C LEU A 78 5.48 -0.10 -13.19
N VAL A 79 5.03 0.61 -12.15
CA VAL A 79 3.65 0.50 -11.64
C VAL A 79 2.63 0.92 -12.70
N ARG A 80 2.91 1.99 -13.47
CA ARG A 80 2.05 2.42 -14.58
C ARG A 80 2.01 1.39 -15.71
N GLU A 81 3.16 0.84 -16.11
CA GLU A 81 3.24 -0.20 -17.14
C GLU A 81 2.45 -1.45 -16.79
N LEU A 82 2.50 -1.88 -15.52
CA LEU A 82 1.72 -3.02 -15.04
C LEU A 82 0.21 -2.73 -15.08
N ALA A 83 -0.20 -1.54 -14.67
CA ALA A 83 -1.60 -1.12 -14.70
C ALA A 83 -2.14 -0.94 -16.15
N GLU A 84 -1.27 -0.74 -17.13
CA GLU A 84 -1.65 -0.74 -18.56
C GLU A 84 -1.84 -2.16 -19.13
N LYS A 85 -1.21 -3.15 -18.55
CA LYS A 85 -1.32 -4.54 -19.01
C LYS A 85 -2.57 -5.23 -18.49
N GLU A 86 -2.91 -5.03 -17.21
CA GLU A 86 -4.00 -5.76 -16.54
C GLU A 86 -4.65 -4.95 -15.42
N SER A 87 -5.83 -5.40 -14.96
CA SER A 87 -6.42 -4.91 -13.71
C SER A 87 -5.61 -5.41 -12.53
N CYS A 88 -5.42 -4.58 -11.50
CA CYS A 88 -4.55 -4.92 -10.39
C CYS A 88 -4.91 -4.22 -9.07
N VAL A 89 -4.40 -4.78 -7.98
CA VAL A 89 -4.35 -4.15 -6.66
C VAL A 89 -2.90 -3.75 -6.38
N ILE A 90 -2.68 -2.50 -5.99
CA ILE A 90 -1.37 -1.94 -5.68
C ILE A 90 -1.33 -1.52 -4.21
N LEU A 91 -0.43 -2.11 -3.44
CA LEU A 91 -0.30 -1.83 -2.01
C LEU A 91 0.82 -0.83 -1.71
N GLY A 92 0.45 0.39 -1.39
CA GLY A 92 1.36 1.48 -1.07
C GLY A 92 1.85 2.25 -2.30
N ARG A 93 3.16 2.54 -2.37
CA ARG A 93 3.83 3.14 -3.54
C ARG A 93 3.30 4.51 -3.96
N THR A 94 2.74 5.28 -3.02
CA THR A 94 2.02 6.52 -3.36
C THR A 94 0.97 6.33 -4.46
N GLY A 95 0.37 5.15 -4.55
CA GLY A 95 -0.56 4.78 -5.63
C GLY A 95 -1.68 5.79 -5.84
N PHE A 96 -2.18 6.40 -4.77
CA PHE A 96 -3.19 7.47 -4.87
C PHE A 96 -2.68 8.67 -5.69
N HIS A 97 -1.38 8.96 -5.64
CA HIS A 97 -0.76 10.06 -6.38
C HIS A 97 -0.40 9.65 -7.81
N ILE A 98 0.18 8.46 -7.97
CA ILE A 98 0.53 7.91 -9.29
C ILE A 98 -0.70 7.88 -10.20
N PHE A 99 -1.84 7.44 -9.68
CA PHE A 99 -3.10 7.30 -10.43
C PHE A 99 -4.13 8.39 -10.11
N ARG A 100 -3.71 9.59 -9.70
CA ARG A 100 -4.63 10.67 -9.30
C ARG A 100 -5.62 11.09 -10.40
N ASP A 101 -5.15 11.05 -11.66
CA ASP A 101 -5.92 11.48 -12.83
C ASP A 101 -6.44 10.29 -13.66
N ASP A 102 -6.27 9.07 -13.18
CA ASP A 102 -6.73 7.87 -13.88
C ASP A 102 -8.13 7.45 -13.39
N GLU A 103 -9.11 7.58 -14.28
CA GLU A 103 -10.50 7.25 -13.98
C GLU A 103 -10.74 5.75 -13.68
N ARG A 104 -9.79 4.88 -14.04
CA ARG A 104 -9.82 3.45 -13.73
C ARG A 104 -9.42 3.17 -12.28
N ALA A 105 -8.80 4.15 -11.62
CA ALA A 105 -8.29 3.98 -10.27
C ALA A 105 -9.37 4.15 -9.20
N PHE A 106 -9.42 3.23 -8.26
CA PHE A 106 -10.15 3.33 -7.01
C PHE A 106 -9.15 3.38 -5.86
N LYS A 107 -9.11 4.52 -5.18
CA LYS A 107 -8.09 4.85 -4.19
C LYS A 107 -8.62 4.64 -2.79
N VAL A 108 -8.01 3.73 -2.03
CA VAL A 108 -8.41 3.34 -0.68
C VAL A 108 -7.32 3.70 0.34
N PHE A 109 -7.72 4.18 1.51
CA PHE A 109 -6.86 4.33 2.67
C PHE A 109 -7.43 3.57 3.88
N LEU A 110 -6.59 2.75 4.52
CA LEU A 110 -6.95 1.98 5.68
C LEU A 110 -6.31 2.57 6.94
N MET A 111 -7.12 2.86 7.92
CA MET A 111 -6.70 3.31 9.24
C MET A 111 -7.29 2.41 10.33
N ALA A 112 -6.73 2.46 11.53
CA ALA A 112 -7.31 1.80 12.69
C ALA A 112 -6.87 2.49 13.98
N GLU A 113 -7.61 2.25 15.06
CA GLU A 113 -7.26 2.75 16.37
C GLU A 113 -5.87 2.31 16.83
N ARG A 114 -5.18 3.19 17.53
CA ARG A 114 -3.79 2.97 17.96
C ARG A 114 -3.63 1.68 18.76
N ALA A 115 -4.49 1.42 19.73
CA ALA A 115 -4.43 0.21 20.57
C ALA A 115 -4.55 -1.06 19.69
N PHE A 116 -5.52 -1.11 18.79
CA PHE A 116 -5.70 -2.23 17.86
C PHE A 116 -4.46 -2.49 17.00
N ARG A 117 -3.84 -1.45 16.46
CA ARG A 117 -2.62 -1.55 15.65
C ARG A 117 -1.44 -2.03 16.46
N ARG A 118 -1.26 -1.48 17.67
CA ARG A 118 -0.21 -1.84 18.61
C ARG A 118 -0.26 -3.33 18.96
N ASP A 119 -1.43 -3.81 19.37
CA ASP A 119 -1.63 -5.20 19.77
C ASP A 119 -1.33 -6.17 18.64
N LYS A 120 -1.78 -5.86 17.41
CA LYS A 120 -1.44 -6.65 16.22
C LYS A 120 0.05 -6.63 15.88
N VAL A 121 0.72 -5.50 16.03
CA VAL A 121 2.17 -5.38 15.78
C VAL A 121 2.95 -6.15 16.84
N ALA A 122 2.62 -5.97 18.11
CA ALA A 122 3.25 -6.66 19.25
C ALA A 122 3.15 -8.18 19.09
N LEU A 123 1.95 -8.69 18.82
CA LEU A 123 1.72 -10.13 18.61
C LEU A 123 2.50 -10.67 17.39
N ARG A 124 2.42 -9.99 16.26
CA ARG A 124 3.06 -10.46 15.01
C ARG A 124 4.57 -10.49 15.08
N LEU A 125 5.18 -9.55 15.80
CA LEU A 125 6.63 -9.40 15.87
C LEU A 125 7.24 -9.94 17.17
N ALA A 126 6.40 -10.45 18.08
CA ALA A 126 6.79 -10.93 19.41
C ALA A 126 7.61 -9.88 20.18
N ILE A 127 7.13 -8.63 20.21
CA ILE A 127 7.70 -7.50 20.94
C ILE A 127 6.70 -6.96 21.95
N ASP A 128 7.16 -6.18 22.92
CA ASP A 128 6.30 -5.53 23.90
C ASP A 128 5.48 -4.37 23.28
N GLU A 129 4.48 -3.88 23.99
CA GLU A 129 3.61 -2.80 23.55
C GLU A 129 4.38 -1.51 23.29
N ALA A 130 5.36 -1.18 24.14
CA ALA A 130 6.18 0.02 24.00
C ALA A 130 7.06 -0.03 22.73
N GLY A 131 7.61 -1.20 22.42
CA GLY A 131 8.34 -1.47 21.19
C GLY A 131 7.44 -1.38 19.94
N ALA A 132 6.23 -1.93 20.05
CA ALA A 132 5.23 -1.84 18.99
C ALA A 132 4.81 -0.40 18.72
N ASP A 133 4.57 0.41 19.74
CA ASP A 133 4.24 1.83 19.60
C ASP A 133 5.36 2.62 18.92
N LYS A 134 6.60 2.47 19.37
CA LYS A 134 7.75 3.11 18.72
C LYS A 134 7.90 2.71 17.25
N LEU A 135 7.67 1.44 16.93
CA LEU A 135 7.75 0.96 15.55
C LEU A 135 6.64 1.52 14.68
N ILE A 136 5.41 1.63 15.20
CA ILE A 136 4.28 2.24 14.50
C ILE A 136 4.60 3.69 14.14
N ASP A 137 5.07 4.48 15.11
CA ASP A 137 5.43 5.88 14.89
C ASP A 137 6.52 5.99 13.81
N LYS A 138 7.59 5.23 13.95
CA LYS A 138 8.69 5.23 12.98
C LYS A 138 8.23 4.90 11.56
N VAL A 139 7.42 3.87 11.39
CA VAL A 139 6.97 3.42 10.06
C VAL A 139 5.96 4.40 9.45
N ASP A 140 5.03 4.90 10.23
CA ASP A 140 4.02 5.81 9.73
C ASP A 140 4.63 7.18 9.42
N GLU A 141 5.59 7.67 10.22
CA GLU A 141 6.36 8.87 9.92
C GLU A 141 7.19 8.72 8.64
N ALA A 142 7.92 7.61 8.49
CA ALA A 142 8.70 7.35 7.28
C ALA A 142 7.83 7.34 6.02
N ARG A 143 6.64 6.72 6.09
CA ARG A 143 5.68 6.71 4.98
C ARG A 143 5.09 8.09 4.69
N GLU A 144 4.80 8.89 5.72
CA GLU A 144 4.31 10.26 5.54
C GLU A 144 5.37 11.14 4.89
N ASN A 145 6.60 11.07 5.36
CA ASN A 145 7.73 11.81 4.80
C ASN A 145 7.98 11.42 3.34
N PHE A 146 8.01 10.12 3.03
CA PHE A 146 8.09 9.62 1.67
C PHE A 146 6.96 10.17 0.79
N THR A 147 5.73 10.10 1.28
CA THR A 147 4.57 10.60 0.54
C THR A 147 4.68 12.09 0.27
N LYS A 148 5.04 12.89 1.26
CA LYS A 148 5.23 14.35 1.11
C LYS A 148 6.35 14.67 0.13
N THR A 149 7.47 13.96 0.21
CA THR A 149 8.62 14.18 -0.67
C THR A 149 8.25 13.99 -2.14
N PHE A 150 7.57 12.90 -2.49
CA PHE A 150 7.33 12.54 -3.89
C PHE A 150 5.97 13.00 -4.43
N SER A 151 5.00 13.33 -3.57
CA SER A 151 3.68 13.79 -4.04
C SER A 151 3.34 15.24 -3.65
N GLY A 152 4.09 15.84 -2.74
CA GLY A 152 3.76 17.15 -2.16
C GLY A 152 2.49 17.12 -1.27
N LYS A 153 1.92 15.94 -0.96
CA LYS A 153 0.66 15.77 -0.26
C LYS A 153 0.83 14.94 1.01
N SER A 154 -0.04 15.15 1.99
CA SER A 154 -0.17 14.23 3.12
C SER A 154 -0.93 12.97 2.73
N ARG A 155 -0.44 11.80 3.12
CA ARG A 155 -1.16 10.53 2.99
C ARG A 155 -2.44 10.45 3.85
N TYR A 156 -2.56 11.32 4.83
CA TYR A 156 -3.72 11.37 5.74
C TYR A 156 -4.84 12.29 5.24
N ASP A 157 -4.64 13.00 4.14
CA ASP A 157 -5.69 13.83 3.56
C ASP A 157 -6.73 12.94 2.86
N ALA A 158 -7.91 12.85 3.45
CA ALA A 158 -9.02 12.03 2.96
C ALA A 158 -9.43 12.38 1.52
N ARG A 159 -9.19 13.61 1.06
CA ARG A 159 -9.49 14.06 -0.30
C ARG A 159 -8.67 13.37 -1.39
N ASN A 160 -7.61 12.68 -1.00
CA ASN A 160 -6.78 11.91 -1.92
C ASN A 160 -7.37 10.53 -2.27
N TYR A 161 -8.47 10.13 -1.63
CA TYR A 161 -9.01 8.77 -1.70
C TYR A 161 -10.49 8.75 -2.07
N ASP A 162 -10.92 7.68 -2.71
CA ASP A 162 -12.33 7.39 -2.97
C ASP A 162 -13.00 6.72 -1.76
N LEU A 163 -12.21 6.05 -0.92
CA LEU A 163 -12.66 5.38 0.31
C LEU A 163 -11.59 5.47 1.41
N VAL A 164 -11.98 5.97 2.57
CA VAL A 164 -11.18 5.90 3.80
C VAL A 164 -11.94 5.04 4.81
N LEU A 165 -11.29 3.99 5.31
CA LEU A 165 -11.96 3.00 6.16
C LEU A 165 -11.19 2.77 7.47
N ASN A 166 -11.90 2.91 8.60
CA ASN A 166 -11.41 2.46 9.90
C ASN A 166 -11.71 0.95 10.03
N VAL A 167 -10.63 0.15 10.09
CA VAL A 167 -10.71 -1.32 10.13
C VAL A 167 -10.61 -1.91 11.54
N THR A 168 -10.73 -1.07 12.57
CA THR A 168 -10.70 -1.52 13.98
C THR A 168 -11.80 -2.55 14.24
N GLY A 169 -11.39 -3.73 14.71
CA GLY A 169 -12.32 -4.82 15.05
C GLY A 169 -12.92 -5.57 13.87
N LEU A 170 -12.57 -5.21 12.64
CA LEU A 170 -13.05 -5.92 11.45
C LEU A 170 -12.07 -7.00 11.00
N GLU A 171 -12.62 -8.10 10.49
CA GLU A 171 -11.83 -9.15 9.86
C GLU A 171 -11.35 -8.73 8.47
N PRO A 172 -10.09 -9.09 8.07
CA PRO A 172 -9.56 -8.72 6.77
C PRO A 172 -10.45 -9.11 5.58
N THR A 173 -11.10 -10.27 5.66
CA THR A 173 -12.01 -10.78 4.62
C THR A 173 -13.27 -9.91 4.48
N GLU A 174 -13.81 -9.40 5.60
CA GLU A 174 -14.97 -8.50 5.59
C GLU A 174 -14.62 -7.17 4.93
N VAL A 175 -13.45 -6.62 5.31
CA VAL A 175 -12.94 -5.37 4.73
C VAL A 175 -12.68 -5.54 3.23
N ALA A 176 -12.04 -6.63 2.82
CA ALA A 176 -11.77 -6.92 1.41
C ALA A 176 -13.07 -7.03 0.60
N ARG A 177 -14.09 -7.72 1.13
CA ARG A 177 -15.40 -7.85 0.49
C ARG A 177 -16.07 -6.49 0.31
N PHE A 178 -16.08 -5.65 1.34
CA PHE A 178 -16.66 -4.32 1.25
C PHE A 178 -15.96 -3.45 0.20
N ILE A 179 -14.63 -3.50 0.13
CA ILE A 179 -13.87 -2.79 -0.91
C ILE A 179 -14.21 -3.35 -2.29
N ALA A 180 -14.29 -4.67 -2.45
CA ALA A 180 -14.64 -5.30 -3.72
C ALA A 180 -16.01 -4.84 -4.23
N GLU A 181 -17.02 -4.80 -3.37
CA GLU A 181 -18.36 -4.28 -3.71
C GLU A 181 -18.31 -2.80 -4.16
N CYS A 182 -17.53 -1.97 -3.49
CA CYS A 182 -17.36 -0.57 -3.88
C CYS A 182 -16.70 -0.44 -5.27
N VAL A 183 -15.65 -1.23 -5.51
CA VAL A 183 -14.95 -1.28 -6.81
C VAL A 183 -15.90 -1.73 -7.92
N GLU A 184 -16.64 -2.82 -7.71
CA GLU A 184 -17.61 -3.31 -8.70
C GLU A 184 -18.69 -2.28 -9.04
N ARG A 185 -19.23 -1.60 -8.04
CA ARG A 185 -20.21 -0.51 -8.26
C ARG A 185 -19.63 0.62 -9.08
N ARG A 186 -18.37 1.01 -8.81
CA ARG A 186 -17.67 2.05 -9.56
C ARG A 186 -17.45 1.65 -11.02
N ILE A 187 -17.10 0.38 -11.28
CA ILE A 187 -16.87 -0.15 -12.63
C ILE A 187 -18.20 -0.25 -13.40
N LYS A 188 -19.26 -0.78 -12.77
CA LYS A 188 -20.58 -0.98 -13.40
C LYS A 188 -21.37 0.33 -13.57
N GLY A 189 -21.09 1.34 -12.73
CA GLY A 189 -21.78 2.63 -12.75
C GLY A 189 -21.23 3.65 -13.77
N LYS A 190 -20.22 3.28 -14.53
CA LYS A 190 -19.65 4.03 -15.65
C LYS A 190 -19.89 3.30 -16.96
#